data_ca11736366e55cb8cd9dbc5e1abe6d2a
#
_entry.id   ca11736366e55cb8cd9dbc5e1abe6d2a
#
_cell.length_a   1.000
_cell.length_b   1.000
_cell.length_c   1.000
_cell.angle_alpha   90.00
_cell.angle_beta   90.00
_cell.angle_gamma   90.00
#
_symmetry.space_group_name_H-M   'P 1'
#
loop_
_entity.id
_entity.type
_entity.pdbx_description
1 polymer ?
#
loop_
_entity_poly.entity_id
_entity_poly.type
_entity_poly.pdbx_seq_one_letter_code
_entity_poly.pdbx_strand_id
1 'polypeptide(L)'
;VTGPALAEAPAPVVPSPAPRRPRARTGRRWWRLASPVALVVAWEAAARSGLLAAEKLPAPSTVLATGARLAADGTLGTHLLDSLTRAALGLLIGGGLALALGAAAGLLRLGDDLVDPPVQMARMLPHLGLVPLLIIWVGIGESLKVTLVALGAFFPIYFNLYAGIRDIDERLVEAARTCGLGAAARLRHVVLPGALPALFLGLRLAIGAAWLSLVVGEQVNAQTGVGFLMMEAREFSQTDVVVLGLLVYALLGLASDLLIRYAERRTLTWRRGLRAT
;
A
#
# COMPACT_ATOMS: atom_id res chain seq x y z
N VAL A 1 22.50 -66.55 40.71
CA VAL A 1 23.54 -65.53 40.92
C VAL A 1 23.01 -64.25 40.22
N THR A 2 22.35 -63.40 41.00
CA THR A 2 21.85 -62.10 40.52
C THR A 2 22.92 -61.06 40.78
N GLY A 3 23.49 -60.48 39.72
CA GLY A 3 24.44 -59.38 39.82
C GLY A 3 23.75 -58.03 40.18
N PRO A 4 24.39 -57.12 40.91
CA PRO A 4 23.80 -55.87 41.32
C PRO A 4 23.63 -54.94 40.09
N ALA A 5 22.44 -54.35 39.96
CA ALA A 5 22.17 -53.30 39.00
C ALA A 5 22.99 -52.06 39.32
N LEU A 6 23.81 -51.64 38.36
CA LEU A 6 24.55 -50.39 38.44
C LEU A 6 23.53 -49.23 38.35
N ALA A 7 23.41 -48.49 39.43
CA ALA A 7 22.65 -47.27 39.47
C ALA A 7 23.26 -46.23 38.53
N GLU A 8 22.56 -45.86 37.47
CA GLU A 8 22.93 -44.82 36.53
C GLU A 8 23.00 -43.47 37.26
N ALA A 9 24.17 -42.84 37.27
CA ALA A 9 24.36 -41.53 37.87
C ALA A 9 23.54 -40.48 37.07
N PRO A 10 22.87 -39.55 37.75
CA PRO A 10 22.09 -38.50 37.07
C PRO A 10 23.04 -37.62 36.23
N ALA A 11 22.62 -37.41 34.96
CA ALA A 11 23.34 -36.57 34.01
C ALA A 11 23.57 -35.15 34.58
N PRO A 12 24.71 -34.51 34.36
CA PRO A 12 24.99 -33.17 34.87
C PRO A 12 24.00 -32.16 34.27
N VAL A 13 23.32 -31.44 35.13
CA VAL A 13 22.40 -30.35 34.74
C VAL A 13 23.26 -29.20 34.21
N VAL A 14 23.32 -29.07 32.87
CA VAL A 14 23.93 -27.92 32.22
C VAL A 14 23.07 -26.68 32.48
N PRO A 15 23.59 -25.65 33.16
CA PRO A 15 22.77 -24.44 33.41
C PRO A 15 22.41 -23.80 32.08
N SER A 16 21.11 -23.62 31.87
CA SER A 16 20.58 -22.90 30.70
C SER A 16 21.15 -21.48 30.66
N PRO A 17 21.70 -21.01 29.53
CA PRO A 17 22.23 -19.65 29.44
C PRO A 17 21.15 -18.65 29.77
N ALA A 18 21.42 -17.78 30.74
CA ALA A 18 20.49 -16.74 31.17
C ALA A 18 20.03 -15.90 29.97
N PRO A 19 18.71 -15.56 29.89
CA PRO A 19 18.20 -14.77 28.78
C PRO A 19 18.93 -13.43 28.71
N ARG A 20 19.66 -13.21 27.62
CA ARG A 20 20.34 -11.93 27.36
C ARG A 20 19.28 -10.83 27.29
N ARG A 21 19.24 -9.96 28.29
CA ARG A 21 18.38 -8.77 28.29
C ARG A 21 18.64 -7.98 27.01
N PRO A 22 17.60 -7.68 26.22
CA PRO A 22 17.77 -6.85 25.03
C PRO A 22 18.31 -5.49 25.47
N ARG A 23 19.52 -5.14 25.03
CA ARG A 23 20.08 -3.80 25.25
C ARG A 23 19.13 -2.79 24.64
N ALA A 24 18.60 -1.88 25.44
CA ALA A 24 17.74 -0.78 25.03
C ALA A 24 18.45 0.02 23.90
N ARG A 25 17.92 -0.09 22.68
CA ARG A 25 18.43 0.57 21.47
C ARG A 25 17.89 2.01 21.37
N THR A 26 17.99 2.82 22.43
CA THR A 26 17.50 4.20 22.45
C THR A 26 18.28 5.17 21.54
N GLY A 27 19.56 4.88 21.23
CA GLY A 27 20.38 5.73 20.36
C GLY A 27 20.07 5.66 18.86
N ARG A 28 19.32 4.65 18.37
CA ARG A 28 19.17 4.38 16.94
C ARG A 28 18.03 5.17 16.27
N ARG A 29 17.21 5.86 17.05
CA ARG A 29 16.03 6.59 16.52
C ARG A 29 16.42 7.88 15.79
N TRP A 30 17.48 8.56 16.22
CA TRP A 30 18.00 9.77 15.59
C TRP A 30 18.62 9.54 14.22
N TRP A 31 19.29 8.40 14.01
CA TRP A 31 19.88 8.04 12.72
C TRP A 31 18.82 7.83 11.63
N ARG A 32 17.59 7.44 12.00
CA ARG A 32 16.48 7.27 11.06
C ARG A 32 15.99 8.60 10.48
N LEU A 33 16.12 9.69 11.21
CA LEU A 33 15.79 11.04 10.75
C LEU A 33 17.00 11.75 10.14
N ALA A 34 18.20 11.43 10.59
CA ALA A 34 19.43 12.04 10.09
C ALA A 34 19.65 11.77 8.59
N SER A 35 19.34 10.57 8.11
CA SER A 35 19.56 10.21 6.70
C SER A 35 18.66 11.00 5.73
N PRO A 36 17.34 11.12 5.89
CA PRO A 36 16.54 11.94 4.99
C PRO A 36 16.84 13.44 5.12
N VAL A 37 17.15 13.92 6.32
CA VAL A 37 17.56 15.32 6.52
C VAL A 37 18.89 15.60 5.82
N ALA A 38 19.88 14.72 5.97
CA ALA A 38 21.17 14.85 5.29
C ALA A 38 21.02 14.85 3.76
N LEU A 39 20.10 14.03 3.23
CA LEU A 39 19.82 14.00 1.79
C LEU A 39 19.25 15.34 1.30
N VAL A 40 18.27 15.90 2.03
CA VAL A 40 17.66 17.20 1.67
C VAL A 40 18.67 18.33 1.78
N VAL A 41 19.51 18.34 2.82
CA VAL A 41 20.59 19.34 2.99
C VAL A 41 21.64 19.22 1.88
N ALA A 42 22.03 18.00 1.52
CA ALA A 42 22.96 17.76 0.42
C ALA A 42 22.36 18.23 -0.92
N TRP A 43 21.08 17.97 -1.17
CA TRP A 43 20.40 18.47 -2.35
C TRP A 43 20.33 20.00 -2.39
N GLU A 44 19.96 20.65 -1.30
CA GLU A 44 19.94 22.11 -1.18
C GLU A 44 21.34 22.71 -1.46
N ALA A 45 22.38 22.13 -0.85
CA ALA A 45 23.76 22.59 -1.05
C ALA A 45 24.23 22.41 -2.51
N ALA A 46 23.91 21.27 -3.13
CA ALA A 46 24.27 20.99 -4.52
C ALA A 46 23.53 21.90 -5.51
N ALA A 47 22.27 22.22 -5.25
CA ALA A 47 21.51 23.17 -6.07
C ALA A 47 22.05 24.60 -5.93
N ARG A 48 22.39 25.04 -4.72
CA ARG A 48 22.95 26.40 -4.50
C ARG A 48 24.38 26.57 -4.96
N SER A 49 25.18 25.51 -4.97
CA SER A 49 26.56 25.55 -5.46
C SER A 49 26.68 25.60 -7.01
N GLY A 50 25.56 25.47 -7.74
CA GLY A 50 25.54 25.43 -9.18
C GLY A 50 25.93 24.06 -9.77
N LEU A 51 26.20 23.05 -8.94
CA LEU A 51 26.42 21.66 -9.39
C LEU A 51 25.18 21.08 -10.08
N LEU A 52 23.99 21.50 -9.63
CA LEU A 52 22.72 21.14 -10.25
C LEU A 52 22.17 22.38 -10.95
N ALA A 53 21.93 22.30 -12.26
CA ALA A 53 21.25 23.38 -12.98
C ALA A 53 19.83 23.54 -12.44
N ALA A 54 19.47 24.75 -11.99
CA ALA A 54 18.17 25.05 -11.42
C ALA A 54 16.99 24.68 -12.35
N GLU A 55 17.23 24.73 -13.66
CA GLU A 55 16.27 24.31 -14.70
C GLU A 55 15.98 22.81 -14.68
N LYS A 56 16.93 21.98 -14.21
CA LYS A 56 16.78 20.52 -14.15
C LYS A 56 16.31 20.02 -12.80
N LEU A 57 16.89 20.58 -11.73
CA LEU A 57 16.54 20.20 -10.37
C LEU A 57 16.65 21.43 -9.45
N PRO A 58 15.54 22.14 -9.19
CA PRO A 58 15.50 23.32 -8.33
C PRO A 58 15.82 22.96 -6.87
N ALA A 59 16.28 23.97 -6.11
CA ALA A 59 16.55 23.77 -4.69
C ALA A 59 15.26 23.44 -3.90
N PRO A 60 15.32 22.59 -2.87
CA PRO A 60 14.19 22.32 -1.99
C PRO A 60 13.50 23.58 -1.45
N SER A 61 14.26 24.62 -1.10
CA SER A 61 13.73 25.90 -0.65
C SER A 61 12.87 26.60 -1.72
N THR A 62 13.27 26.53 -2.99
CA THR A 62 12.49 27.08 -4.12
C THR A 62 11.19 26.30 -4.30
N VAL A 63 11.25 24.97 -4.26
CA VAL A 63 10.06 24.11 -4.36
C VAL A 63 9.07 24.39 -3.24
N LEU A 64 9.56 24.56 -2.00
CA LEU A 64 8.70 24.93 -0.86
C LEU A 64 8.09 26.32 -1.00
N ALA A 65 8.83 27.31 -1.49
CA ALA A 65 8.31 28.64 -1.75
C ALA A 65 7.21 28.63 -2.82
N THR A 66 7.41 27.87 -3.91
CA THR A 66 6.39 27.66 -4.96
C THR A 66 5.15 26.95 -4.39
N GLY A 67 5.34 25.93 -3.55
CA GLY A 67 4.24 25.26 -2.86
C GLY A 67 3.44 26.19 -1.95
N ALA A 68 4.11 27.03 -1.20
CA ALA A 68 3.46 28.03 -0.34
C ALA A 68 2.66 29.06 -1.15
N ARG A 69 3.18 29.52 -2.30
CA ARG A 69 2.48 30.42 -3.21
C ARG A 69 1.22 29.77 -3.78
N LEU A 70 1.34 28.56 -4.37
CA LEU A 70 0.22 27.85 -4.96
C LEU A 70 -0.82 27.38 -3.92
N ALA A 71 -0.42 27.24 -2.66
CA ALA A 71 -1.35 27.01 -1.57
C ALA A 71 -2.09 28.30 -1.16
N ALA A 72 -1.41 29.43 -1.16
CA ALA A 72 -1.98 30.73 -0.78
C ALA A 72 -2.99 31.25 -1.81
N ASP A 73 -2.76 31.02 -3.11
CA ASP A 73 -3.69 31.39 -4.18
C ASP A 73 -4.82 30.35 -4.40
N GLY A 74 -4.79 29.23 -3.67
CA GLY A 74 -5.79 28.18 -3.72
C GLY A 74 -5.63 27.16 -4.86
N THR A 75 -4.73 27.39 -5.82
CA THR A 75 -4.51 26.52 -6.98
C THR A 75 -4.14 25.10 -6.57
N LEU A 76 -3.18 24.97 -5.64
CA LEU A 76 -2.78 23.64 -5.15
C LEU A 76 -3.93 22.91 -4.46
N GLY A 77 -4.80 23.62 -3.73
CA GLY A 77 -5.95 23.06 -3.03
C GLY A 77 -6.98 22.45 -3.98
N THR A 78 -7.33 23.16 -5.05
CA THR A 78 -8.30 22.69 -6.05
C THR A 78 -7.78 21.43 -6.76
N HIS A 79 -6.55 21.47 -7.27
CA HIS A 79 -5.93 20.31 -7.93
C HIS A 79 -5.80 19.10 -7.00
N LEU A 80 -5.46 19.34 -5.72
CA LEU A 80 -5.35 18.28 -4.72
C LEU A 80 -6.71 17.61 -4.44
N LEU A 81 -7.78 18.39 -4.30
CA LEU A 81 -9.12 17.87 -4.05
C LEU A 81 -9.64 17.02 -5.22
N ASP A 82 -9.39 17.45 -6.45
CA ASP A 82 -9.78 16.69 -7.65
C ASP A 82 -9.04 15.35 -7.73
N SER A 83 -7.70 15.37 -7.51
CA SER A 83 -6.90 14.14 -7.45
C SER A 83 -7.36 13.20 -6.34
N LEU A 84 -7.65 13.71 -5.14
CA LEU A 84 -8.17 12.91 -4.02
C LEU A 84 -9.53 12.30 -4.33
N THR A 85 -10.43 13.06 -4.95
CA THR A 85 -11.77 12.58 -5.33
C THR A 85 -11.68 11.44 -6.33
N ARG A 86 -10.85 11.58 -7.38
CA ARG A 86 -10.60 10.53 -8.38
C ARG A 86 -9.99 9.29 -7.76
N ALA A 87 -8.97 9.47 -6.90
CA ALA A 87 -8.34 8.36 -6.18
C ALA A 87 -9.34 7.62 -5.28
N ALA A 88 -10.17 8.36 -4.53
CA ALA A 88 -11.18 7.77 -3.66
C ALA A 88 -12.24 7.01 -4.45
N LEU A 89 -12.80 7.59 -5.52
CA LEU A 89 -13.79 6.93 -6.36
C LEU A 89 -13.23 5.68 -7.02
N GLY A 90 -12.05 5.76 -7.61
CA GLY A 90 -11.40 4.61 -8.24
C GLY A 90 -11.09 3.49 -7.23
N LEU A 91 -10.60 3.85 -6.04
CA LEU A 91 -10.33 2.89 -4.96
C LEU A 91 -11.63 2.25 -4.43
N LEU A 92 -12.71 3.00 -4.30
CA LEU A 92 -14.02 2.47 -3.89
C LEU A 92 -14.58 1.50 -4.93
N ILE A 93 -14.55 1.85 -6.21
CA ILE A 93 -15.07 1.01 -7.29
C ILE A 93 -14.19 -0.22 -7.47
N GLY A 94 -12.89 -0.04 -7.72
CA GLY A 94 -11.96 -1.15 -7.94
C GLY A 94 -11.79 -2.02 -6.70
N GLY A 95 -11.67 -1.40 -5.53
CA GLY A 95 -11.58 -2.10 -4.25
C GLY A 95 -12.85 -2.85 -3.90
N GLY A 96 -14.03 -2.24 -4.09
CA GLY A 96 -15.33 -2.89 -3.86
C GLY A 96 -15.52 -4.12 -4.75
N LEU A 97 -15.21 -3.99 -6.05
CA LEU A 97 -15.25 -5.12 -6.98
C LEU A 97 -14.24 -6.21 -6.62
N ALA A 98 -13.03 -5.82 -6.25
CA ALA A 98 -11.99 -6.76 -5.80
C ALA A 98 -12.37 -7.51 -4.52
N LEU A 99 -13.01 -6.83 -3.57
CA LEU A 99 -13.52 -7.46 -2.35
C LEU A 99 -14.63 -8.47 -2.66
N ALA A 100 -15.57 -8.10 -3.52
CA ALA A 100 -16.68 -8.97 -3.90
C ALA A 100 -16.19 -10.22 -4.66
N LEU A 101 -15.39 -10.04 -5.71
CA LEU A 101 -14.88 -11.14 -6.53
C LEU A 101 -13.82 -11.97 -5.79
N GLY A 102 -12.92 -11.34 -5.03
CA GLY A 102 -11.91 -12.04 -4.24
C GLY A 102 -12.51 -12.86 -3.10
N ALA A 103 -13.58 -12.36 -2.45
CA ALA A 103 -14.32 -13.14 -1.47
C ALA A 103 -15.10 -14.29 -2.13
N ALA A 104 -15.75 -14.05 -3.28
CA ALA A 104 -16.44 -15.09 -4.02
C ALA A 104 -15.48 -16.21 -4.48
N ALA A 105 -14.34 -15.85 -5.04
CA ALA A 105 -13.32 -16.82 -5.47
C ALA A 105 -12.68 -17.56 -4.29
N GLY A 106 -12.40 -16.87 -3.18
CA GLY A 106 -11.78 -17.48 -2.00
C GLY A 106 -12.71 -18.40 -1.20
N LEU A 107 -14.02 -18.08 -1.14
CA LEU A 107 -14.99 -18.82 -0.31
C LEU A 107 -15.75 -19.92 -1.06
N LEU A 108 -15.97 -19.76 -2.36
CA LEU A 108 -16.82 -20.62 -3.17
C LEU A 108 -15.99 -21.38 -4.20
N ARG A 109 -16.19 -22.70 -4.33
CA ARG A 109 -15.53 -23.52 -5.38
C ARG A 109 -15.85 -23.02 -6.78
N LEU A 110 -17.12 -22.70 -7.05
CA LEU A 110 -17.52 -22.10 -8.33
C LEU A 110 -16.86 -20.73 -8.57
N GLY A 111 -16.64 -19.94 -7.53
CA GLY A 111 -15.92 -18.69 -7.64
C GLY A 111 -14.45 -18.89 -7.98
N ASP A 112 -13.80 -19.88 -7.36
CA ASP A 112 -12.45 -20.30 -7.65
C ASP A 112 -12.31 -20.73 -9.13
N ASP A 113 -13.20 -21.64 -9.58
CA ASP A 113 -13.15 -22.21 -10.93
C ASP A 113 -13.50 -21.20 -12.04
N LEU A 114 -14.40 -20.24 -11.79
CA LEU A 114 -14.94 -19.35 -12.82
C LEU A 114 -14.37 -17.92 -12.77
N VAL A 115 -13.99 -17.41 -11.60
CA VAL A 115 -13.52 -16.02 -11.42
C VAL A 115 -12.00 -15.94 -11.41
N ASP A 116 -11.32 -16.86 -10.69
CA ASP A 116 -9.87 -16.74 -10.54
C ASP A 116 -9.10 -16.88 -11.86
N PRO A 117 -9.37 -17.88 -12.76
CA PRO A 117 -8.60 -18.01 -14.00
C PRO A 117 -8.65 -16.79 -14.90
N PRO A 118 -9.81 -16.18 -15.23
CA PRO A 118 -9.85 -14.97 -16.04
C PRO A 118 -9.17 -13.76 -15.36
N VAL A 119 -9.28 -13.62 -14.03
CA VAL A 119 -8.58 -12.55 -13.29
C VAL A 119 -7.07 -12.77 -13.31
N GLN A 120 -6.59 -14.03 -13.18
CA GLN A 120 -5.18 -14.39 -13.32
C GLN A 120 -4.63 -14.05 -14.72
N MET A 121 -5.42 -14.27 -15.77
CA MET A 121 -5.04 -13.89 -17.13
C MET A 121 -5.02 -12.35 -17.29
N ALA A 122 -6.02 -11.66 -16.79
CA ALA A 122 -6.15 -10.21 -16.91
C ALA A 122 -5.01 -9.44 -16.22
N ARG A 123 -4.48 -9.94 -15.09
CA ARG A 123 -3.35 -9.27 -14.38
C ARG A 123 -2.06 -9.24 -15.18
N MET A 124 -1.89 -10.15 -16.15
CA MET A 124 -0.70 -10.17 -17.01
C MET A 124 -0.68 -9.03 -18.01
N LEU A 125 -1.83 -8.39 -18.22
CA LEU A 125 -1.90 -7.19 -19.03
C LEU A 125 -1.39 -5.99 -18.24
N PRO A 126 -0.45 -5.21 -18.77
CA PRO A 126 -0.01 -3.99 -18.11
C PRO A 126 -1.16 -2.97 -18.13
N HIS A 127 -1.84 -2.77 -16.99
CA HIS A 127 -3.04 -1.93 -16.92
C HIS A 127 -2.82 -0.49 -17.42
N LEU A 128 -1.61 0.08 -17.26
CA LEU A 128 -1.27 1.37 -17.86
C LEU A 128 -1.12 1.30 -19.39
N GLY A 129 -0.78 0.15 -19.94
CA GLY A 129 -0.76 -0.08 -21.39
C GLY A 129 -2.15 -0.15 -22.01
N LEU A 130 -3.21 -0.33 -21.18
CA LEU A 130 -4.60 -0.33 -21.65
C LEU A 130 -5.18 1.08 -21.88
N VAL A 131 -4.44 2.16 -21.59
CA VAL A 131 -4.91 3.53 -21.74
C VAL A 131 -5.53 3.81 -23.11
N PRO A 132 -4.91 3.47 -24.27
CA PRO A 132 -5.53 3.71 -25.56
C PRO A 132 -6.85 2.96 -25.75
N LEU A 133 -6.94 1.73 -25.24
CA LEU A 133 -8.15 0.93 -25.33
C LEU A 133 -9.27 1.48 -24.42
N LEU A 134 -8.90 1.91 -23.23
CA LEU A 134 -9.84 2.56 -22.30
C LEU A 134 -10.38 3.88 -22.86
N ILE A 135 -9.57 4.65 -23.59
CA ILE A 135 -10.04 5.85 -24.28
C ILE A 135 -11.16 5.51 -25.28
N ILE A 136 -11.01 4.40 -26.00
CA ILE A 136 -12.02 3.94 -26.96
C ILE A 136 -13.30 3.46 -26.22
N TRP A 137 -13.17 2.78 -25.11
CA TRP A 137 -14.31 2.16 -24.40
C TRP A 137 -15.09 3.12 -23.50
N VAL A 138 -14.37 3.95 -22.72
CA VAL A 138 -14.99 4.84 -21.72
C VAL A 138 -14.88 6.32 -22.08
N GLY A 139 -14.21 6.62 -23.19
CA GLY A 139 -13.99 7.99 -23.66
C GLY A 139 -12.87 8.70 -22.92
N ILE A 140 -12.61 9.92 -23.38
CA ILE A 140 -11.64 10.84 -22.79
C ILE A 140 -12.37 11.66 -21.71
N GLY A 141 -11.89 11.64 -20.46
CA GLY A 141 -12.50 12.43 -19.39
C GLY A 141 -12.26 11.87 -17.99
N GLU A 142 -13.17 12.18 -17.08
CA GLU A 142 -13.07 11.74 -15.66
C GLU A 142 -13.21 10.22 -15.52
N SER A 143 -14.08 9.60 -16.36
CA SER A 143 -14.28 8.14 -16.37
C SER A 143 -13.00 7.37 -16.65
N LEU A 144 -12.14 7.84 -17.57
CA LEU A 144 -10.85 7.22 -17.86
C LEU A 144 -9.95 7.18 -16.62
N LYS A 145 -9.82 8.32 -15.92
CA LYS A 145 -8.95 8.48 -14.75
C LYS A 145 -9.40 7.57 -13.60
N VAL A 146 -10.71 7.60 -13.32
CA VAL A 146 -11.32 6.76 -12.27
C VAL A 146 -11.17 5.27 -12.62
N THR A 147 -11.36 4.88 -13.90
CA THR A 147 -11.20 3.50 -14.36
C THR A 147 -9.75 3.02 -14.22
N LEU A 148 -8.77 3.86 -14.58
CA LEU A 148 -7.34 3.52 -14.41
C LEU A 148 -6.99 3.29 -12.94
N VAL A 149 -7.46 4.16 -12.05
CA VAL A 149 -7.28 4.00 -10.60
C VAL A 149 -7.96 2.73 -10.10
N ALA A 150 -9.20 2.46 -10.56
CA ALA A 150 -9.94 1.27 -10.19
C ALA A 150 -9.21 -0.02 -10.60
N LEU A 151 -8.68 -0.09 -11.82
CA LEU A 151 -7.89 -1.21 -12.30
C LEU A 151 -6.59 -1.39 -11.50
N GLY A 152 -5.89 -0.30 -11.22
CA GLY A 152 -4.67 -0.33 -10.40
C GLY A 152 -4.92 -0.84 -8.98
N ALA A 153 -6.06 -0.48 -8.39
CA ALA A 153 -6.45 -0.90 -7.04
C ALA A 153 -7.00 -2.33 -7.00
N PHE A 154 -7.68 -2.77 -8.05
CA PHE A 154 -8.40 -4.05 -8.10
C PHE A 154 -7.49 -5.25 -7.86
N PHE A 155 -6.43 -5.41 -8.65
CA PHE A 155 -5.60 -6.60 -8.61
C PHE A 155 -4.92 -6.85 -7.26
N PRO A 156 -4.25 -5.87 -6.63
CA PRO A 156 -3.62 -6.10 -5.34
C PRO A 156 -4.60 -6.49 -4.24
N ILE A 157 -5.81 -5.90 -4.21
CA ILE A 157 -6.83 -6.25 -3.23
C ILE A 157 -7.36 -7.64 -3.49
N TYR A 158 -7.72 -7.96 -4.74
CA TYR A 158 -8.25 -9.26 -5.13
C TYR A 158 -7.32 -10.38 -4.73
N PHE A 159 -6.06 -10.36 -5.18
CA PHE A 159 -5.12 -11.44 -4.94
C PHE A 159 -4.76 -11.64 -3.48
N ASN A 160 -4.57 -10.54 -2.73
CA ASN A 160 -4.25 -10.67 -1.32
C ASN A 160 -5.46 -11.18 -0.51
N LEU A 161 -6.69 -10.74 -0.84
CA LEU A 161 -7.88 -11.25 -0.18
C LEU A 161 -8.13 -12.73 -0.51
N TYR A 162 -8.07 -13.09 -1.81
CA TYR A 162 -8.22 -14.45 -2.27
C TYR A 162 -7.22 -15.39 -1.58
N ALA A 163 -5.92 -15.07 -1.64
CA ALA A 163 -4.88 -15.85 -0.97
C ALA A 163 -5.10 -15.89 0.54
N GLY A 164 -5.42 -14.75 1.17
CA GLY A 164 -5.66 -14.69 2.61
C GLY A 164 -6.84 -15.55 3.08
N ILE A 165 -7.85 -15.78 2.23
CA ILE A 165 -8.94 -16.69 2.54
C ILE A 165 -8.50 -18.15 2.35
N ARG A 166 -7.76 -18.46 1.28
CA ARG A 166 -7.31 -19.82 0.94
C ARG A 166 -6.20 -20.34 1.86
N ASP A 167 -5.37 -19.46 2.41
CA ASP A 167 -4.27 -19.80 3.31
C ASP A 167 -4.72 -20.04 4.76
N ILE A 168 -6.02 -20.01 5.05
CA ILE A 168 -6.54 -20.30 6.39
C ILE A 168 -6.39 -21.79 6.69
N ASP A 169 -5.77 -22.10 7.85
CA ASP A 169 -5.56 -23.48 8.28
C ASP A 169 -6.91 -24.23 8.41
N GLU A 170 -7.07 -25.28 7.60
CA GLU A 170 -8.27 -26.13 7.60
C GLU A 170 -8.59 -26.70 8.98
N ARG A 171 -7.57 -26.95 9.81
CA ARG A 171 -7.73 -27.42 11.19
C ARG A 171 -8.50 -26.43 12.07
N LEU A 172 -8.31 -25.13 11.84
CA LEU A 172 -9.09 -24.09 12.55
C LEU A 172 -10.57 -24.13 12.13
N VAL A 173 -10.82 -24.37 10.84
CA VAL A 173 -12.18 -24.46 10.30
C VAL A 173 -12.87 -25.73 10.82
N GLU A 174 -12.16 -26.84 10.90
CA GLU A 174 -12.65 -28.10 11.46
C GLU A 174 -12.93 -27.99 12.96
N ALA A 175 -12.00 -27.41 13.74
CA ALA A 175 -12.20 -27.13 15.16
C ALA A 175 -13.44 -26.27 15.41
N ALA A 176 -13.66 -25.25 14.57
CA ALA A 176 -14.84 -24.42 14.65
C ALA A 176 -16.14 -25.21 14.34
N ARG A 177 -16.07 -26.19 13.41
CA ARG A 177 -17.20 -27.12 13.13
C ARG A 177 -17.51 -28.02 14.32
N THR A 178 -16.48 -28.60 14.95
CA THR A 178 -16.66 -29.47 16.14
C THR A 178 -17.21 -28.70 17.33
N CYS A 179 -16.90 -27.39 17.44
CA CYS A 179 -17.50 -26.48 18.42
C CYS A 179 -18.94 -26.06 18.08
N GLY A 180 -19.55 -26.62 17.01
CA GLY A 180 -20.93 -26.32 16.64
C GLY A 180 -21.14 -25.00 15.89
N LEU A 181 -20.08 -24.31 15.41
CA LEU A 181 -20.24 -23.07 14.66
C LEU A 181 -20.84 -23.33 13.27
N GLY A 182 -21.98 -22.71 12.98
CA GLY A 182 -22.60 -22.69 11.65
C GLY A 182 -21.74 -21.94 10.62
N ALA A 183 -22.08 -22.04 9.32
CA ALA A 183 -21.29 -21.45 8.23
C ALA A 183 -21.05 -19.93 8.38
N ALA A 184 -22.09 -19.16 8.71
CA ALA A 184 -21.99 -17.71 8.93
C ALA A 184 -21.10 -17.35 10.14
N ALA A 185 -21.19 -18.14 11.23
CA ALA A 185 -20.36 -17.93 12.41
C ALA A 185 -18.89 -18.25 12.11
N ARG A 186 -18.59 -19.32 11.34
CA ARG A 186 -17.23 -19.62 10.88
C ARG A 186 -16.66 -18.52 9.99
N LEU A 187 -17.45 -18.02 9.04
CA LEU A 187 -17.05 -16.88 8.21
C LEU A 187 -16.66 -15.68 9.06
N ARG A 188 -17.52 -15.31 10.02
CA ARG A 188 -17.33 -14.10 10.83
C ARG A 188 -16.20 -14.23 11.86
N HIS A 189 -16.00 -15.40 12.49
CA HIS A 189 -15.08 -15.56 13.62
C HIS A 189 -13.76 -16.23 13.27
N VAL A 190 -13.68 -16.92 12.12
CA VAL A 190 -12.46 -17.63 11.69
C VAL A 190 -11.94 -17.06 10.38
N VAL A 191 -12.76 -17.10 9.31
CA VAL A 191 -12.30 -16.78 7.98
C VAL A 191 -12.00 -15.28 7.84
N LEU A 192 -12.96 -14.43 8.19
CA LEU A 192 -12.80 -12.98 8.04
C LEU A 192 -11.62 -12.45 8.87
N PRO A 193 -11.50 -12.77 10.19
CA PRO A 193 -10.33 -12.36 10.97
C PRO A 193 -9.01 -12.93 10.47
N GLY A 194 -9.01 -14.16 9.93
CA GLY A 194 -7.83 -14.81 9.36
C GLY A 194 -7.34 -14.12 8.08
N ALA A 195 -8.25 -13.70 7.21
CA ALA A 195 -7.93 -13.03 5.93
C ALA A 195 -7.59 -11.53 6.07
N LEU A 196 -8.03 -10.87 7.15
CA LEU A 196 -7.80 -9.43 7.34
C LEU A 196 -6.34 -8.97 7.20
N PRO A 197 -5.32 -9.68 7.71
CA PRO A 197 -3.93 -9.26 7.53
C PRO A 197 -3.50 -9.21 6.07
N ALA A 198 -3.92 -10.20 5.27
CA ALA A 198 -3.66 -10.24 3.83
C ALA A 198 -4.41 -9.13 3.10
N LEU A 199 -5.66 -8.87 3.49
CA LEU A 199 -6.43 -7.74 2.95
C LEU A 199 -5.75 -6.39 3.21
N PHE A 200 -5.24 -6.13 4.42
CA PHE A 200 -4.51 -4.90 4.70
C PHE A 200 -3.22 -4.76 3.88
N LEU A 201 -2.52 -5.87 3.62
CA LEU A 201 -1.39 -5.89 2.70
C LEU A 201 -1.85 -5.53 1.29
N GLY A 202 -2.94 -6.13 0.81
CA GLY A 202 -3.55 -5.82 -0.48
C GLY A 202 -3.95 -4.34 -0.62
N LEU A 203 -4.59 -3.77 0.40
CA LEU A 203 -4.95 -2.35 0.44
C LEU A 203 -3.74 -1.41 0.36
N ARG A 204 -2.65 -1.73 1.03
CA ARG A 204 -1.41 -0.94 0.97
C ARG A 204 -0.79 -0.94 -0.42
N LEU A 205 -0.75 -2.11 -1.06
CA LEU A 205 -0.25 -2.24 -2.43
C LEU A 205 -1.19 -1.54 -3.43
N ALA A 206 -2.50 -1.65 -3.22
CA ALA A 206 -3.52 -1.03 -4.05
C ALA A 206 -3.44 0.50 -4.04
N ILE A 207 -3.20 1.12 -2.89
CA ILE A 207 -3.03 2.58 -2.80
C ILE A 207 -1.80 3.04 -3.59
N GLY A 208 -0.68 2.32 -3.49
CA GLY A 208 0.50 2.63 -4.29
C GLY A 208 0.21 2.56 -5.79
N ALA A 209 -0.46 1.50 -6.24
CA ALA A 209 -0.87 1.33 -7.63
C ALA A 209 -1.91 2.37 -8.07
N ALA A 210 -2.84 2.75 -7.19
CA ALA A 210 -3.86 3.77 -7.44
C ALA A 210 -3.24 5.15 -7.71
N TRP A 211 -2.29 5.59 -6.86
CA TRP A 211 -1.59 6.85 -7.07
C TRP A 211 -0.78 6.85 -8.36
N LEU A 212 -0.07 5.75 -8.67
CA LEU A 212 0.67 5.62 -9.91
C LEU A 212 -0.27 5.69 -11.14
N SER A 213 -1.41 5.00 -11.08
CA SER A 213 -2.41 5.03 -12.16
C SER A 213 -3.02 6.41 -12.34
N LEU A 214 -3.27 7.13 -11.23
CA LEU A 214 -3.84 8.47 -11.25
C LEU A 214 -2.89 9.48 -11.89
N VAL A 215 -1.59 9.45 -11.53
CA VAL A 215 -0.58 10.31 -12.15
C VAL A 215 -0.60 10.16 -13.67
N VAL A 216 -0.62 8.93 -14.17
CA VAL A 216 -0.68 8.66 -15.63
C VAL A 216 -1.99 9.12 -16.22
N GLY A 217 -3.12 8.83 -15.57
CA GLY A 217 -4.45 9.25 -16.03
C GLY A 217 -4.62 10.77 -16.11
N GLU A 218 -4.06 11.50 -15.15
CA GLU A 218 -4.10 12.98 -15.14
C GLU A 218 -3.16 13.62 -16.16
N GLN A 219 -2.06 12.95 -16.52
CA GLN A 219 -1.15 13.46 -17.56
C GLN A 219 -1.68 13.23 -18.98
N VAL A 220 -2.58 12.27 -19.20
CA VAL A 220 -3.08 11.95 -20.55
C VAL A 220 -4.09 12.97 -21.05
N ASN A 221 -5.04 13.39 -20.22
CA ASN A 221 -6.06 14.38 -20.63
C ASN A 221 -6.87 14.89 -19.42
N ALA A 222 -6.22 15.53 -18.47
CA ALA A 222 -6.91 16.24 -17.39
C ALA A 222 -6.98 17.73 -17.71
N GLN A 223 -7.92 18.41 -17.07
CA GLN A 223 -7.98 19.88 -16.99
C GLN A 223 -7.73 20.36 -15.56
N THR A 224 -7.68 19.43 -14.61
CA THR A 224 -7.43 19.66 -13.20
C THR A 224 -6.76 18.44 -12.59
N GLY A 225 -6.19 18.60 -11.41
CA GLY A 225 -5.47 17.55 -10.68
C GLY A 225 -3.97 17.85 -10.59
N VAL A 226 -3.29 17.19 -9.66
CA VAL A 226 -1.85 17.39 -9.43
C VAL A 226 -1.03 16.93 -10.64
N GLY A 227 -1.45 15.85 -11.32
CA GLY A 227 -0.80 15.38 -12.54
C GLY A 227 -0.97 16.33 -13.71
N PHE A 228 -2.11 16.99 -13.85
CA PHE A 228 -2.35 18.07 -14.81
C PHE A 228 -1.45 19.27 -14.52
N LEU A 229 -1.39 19.73 -13.26
CA LEU A 229 -0.51 20.83 -12.83
C LEU A 229 0.96 20.55 -13.21
N MET A 230 1.41 19.31 -13.03
CA MET A 230 2.77 18.92 -13.43
C MET A 230 2.95 18.94 -14.96
N MET A 231 1.94 18.52 -15.73
CA MET A 231 1.99 18.50 -17.19
C MET A 231 2.04 19.92 -17.76
N GLU A 232 1.16 20.81 -17.26
CA GLU A 232 1.15 22.23 -17.60
C GLU A 232 2.48 22.90 -17.25
N ALA A 233 2.98 22.69 -16.05
CA ALA A 233 4.26 23.21 -15.60
C ALA A 233 5.44 22.75 -16.47
N ARG A 234 5.38 21.50 -16.98
CA ARG A 234 6.38 20.97 -17.89
C ARG A 234 6.38 21.71 -19.24
N GLU A 235 5.21 22.04 -19.77
CA GLU A 235 5.09 22.80 -21.03
C GLU A 235 5.71 24.20 -20.92
N PHE A 236 5.59 24.83 -19.74
CA PHE A 236 6.18 26.15 -19.44
C PHE A 236 7.57 26.07 -18.79
N SER A 237 8.21 24.90 -18.78
CA SER A 237 9.55 24.69 -18.18
C SER A 237 9.66 25.08 -16.70
N GLN A 238 8.54 25.01 -15.97
CA GLN A 238 8.47 25.31 -14.52
C GLN A 238 8.80 24.06 -13.71
N THR A 239 10.08 23.69 -13.66
CA THR A 239 10.55 22.47 -13.03
C THR A 239 10.29 22.42 -11.52
N ASP A 240 10.24 23.58 -10.87
CA ASP A 240 9.88 23.72 -9.43
C ASP A 240 8.46 23.23 -9.14
N VAL A 241 7.49 23.51 -10.01
CA VAL A 241 6.11 23.02 -9.91
C VAL A 241 6.04 21.51 -10.21
N VAL A 242 6.82 21.02 -11.19
CA VAL A 242 6.88 19.58 -11.47
C VAL A 242 7.41 18.80 -10.27
N VAL A 243 8.52 19.27 -9.67
CA VAL A 243 9.09 18.65 -8.47
C VAL A 243 8.14 18.75 -7.28
N LEU A 244 7.45 19.89 -7.13
CA LEU A 244 6.41 20.05 -6.11
C LEU A 244 5.31 19.01 -6.27
N GLY A 245 4.79 18.80 -7.48
CA GLY A 245 3.76 17.78 -7.76
C GLY A 245 4.22 16.37 -7.39
N LEU A 246 5.48 15.99 -7.70
CA LEU A 246 6.05 14.71 -7.27
C LEU A 246 6.11 14.59 -5.74
N LEU A 247 6.49 15.66 -5.02
CA LEU A 247 6.50 15.68 -3.56
C LEU A 247 5.09 15.56 -2.99
N VAL A 248 4.11 16.23 -3.59
CA VAL A 248 2.69 16.12 -3.20
C VAL A 248 2.20 14.68 -3.34
N TYR A 249 2.46 14.01 -4.47
CA TYR A 249 2.12 12.59 -4.63
C TYR A 249 2.83 11.69 -3.63
N ALA A 250 4.10 11.93 -3.35
CA ALA A 250 4.85 11.18 -2.33
C ALA A 250 4.22 11.35 -0.92
N LEU A 251 3.81 12.57 -0.57
CA LEU A 251 3.13 12.86 0.69
C LEU A 251 1.74 12.21 0.76
N LEU A 252 0.97 12.26 -0.33
CA LEU A 252 -0.33 11.60 -0.41
C LEU A 252 -0.20 10.07 -0.27
N GLY A 253 0.77 9.47 -0.94
CA GLY A 253 1.08 8.05 -0.80
C GLY A 253 1.48 7.68 0.64
N LEU A 254 2.36 8.48 1.25
CA LEU A 254 2.78 8.28 2.64
C LEU A 254 1.59 8.45 3.62
N ALA A 255 0.79 9.49 3.46
CA ALA A 255 -0.37 9.73 4.31
C ALA A 255 -1.39 8.58 4.22
N SER A 256 -1.64 8.10 3.00
CA SER A 256 -2.53 6.97 2.74
C SER A 256 -2.00 5.66 3.35
N ASP A 257 -0.68 5.36 3.22
CA ASP A 257 -0.06 4.19 3.86
C ASP A 257 -0.12 4.28 5.40
N LEU A 258 0.12 5.46 5.96
CA LEU A 258 0.01 5.67 7.41
C LEU A 258 -1.43 5.48 7.91
N LEU A 259 -2.42 5.94 7.14
CA LEU A 259 -3.84 5.75 7.47
C LEU A 259 -4.20 4.27 7.50
N ILE A 260 -3.78 3.49 6.49
CA ILE A 260 -4.01 2.04 6.47
C ILE A 260 -3.29 1.34 7.61
N ARG A 261 -2.04 1.67 7.89
CA ARG A 261 -1.30 1.12 9.05
C ARG A 261 -1.99 1.44 10.38
N TYR A 262 -2.56 2.63 10.49
CA TYR A 262 -3.34 2.98 11.68
C TYR A 262 -4.60 2.12 11.79
N ALA A 263 -5.36 1.96 10.69
CA ALA A 263 -6.53 1.10 10.64
C ALA A 263 -6.17 -0.37 10.92
N GLU A 264 -5.08 -0.89 10.31
CA GLU A 264 -4.56 -2.23 10.55
C GLU A 264 -4.25 -2.46 12.05
N ARG A 265 -3.53 -1.54 12.70
CA ARG A 265 -3.19 -1.65 14.12
C ARG A 265 -4.41 -1.61 15.04
N ARG A 266 -5.47 -0.90 14.64
CA ARG A 266 -6.72 -0.82 15.42
C ARG A 266 -7.57 -2.07 15.25
N THR A 267 -7.59 -2.67 14.07
CA THR A 267 -8.38 -3.86 13.76
C THR A 267 -7.70 -5.16 14.16
N LEU A 268 -6.37 -5.29 13.99
CA LEU A 268 -5.61 -6.53 14.26
C LEU A 268 -5.03 -6.57 15.68
N THR A 269 -5.82 -6.23 16.69
CA THR A 269 -5.38 -6.18 18.10
C THR A 269 -4.96 -7.54 18.66
N TRP A 270 -5.47 -8.65 18.10
CA TRP A 270 -5.15 -10.03 18.51
C TRP A 270 -3.79 -10.52 18.00
N ARG A 271 -3.18 -9.88 17.02
CA ARG A 271 -1.90 -10.30 16.45
C ARG A 271 -0.75 -9.74 17.29
N ARG A 272 -0.27 -10.52 18.28
CA ARG A 272 0.78 -10.11 19.24
C ARG A 272 2.15 -9.81 18.62
N GLY A 273 2.42 -10.22 17.38
CA GLY A 273 3.72 -10.08 16.70
C GLY A 273 4.08 -8.67 16.23
N LEU A 274 3.13 -7.73 16.13
CA LEU A 274 3.38 -6.38 15.63
C LEU A 274 3.86 -5.37 16.70
N ARG A 275 3.93 -5.77 17.97
CA ARG A 275 4.37 -4.89 19.07
C ARG A 275 5.86 -4.97 19.41
N ALA A 276 6.64 -5.82 18.73
CA ALA A 276 8.02 -6.13 19.12
C ALA A 276 9.11 -5.58 18.17
N THR A 277 8.79 -4.63 17.29
CA THR A 277 9.83 -3.97 16.46
C THR A 277 9.75 -2.46 16.58
#